data_bf846874b46d4184bd28a1cf5d6889d3
#
_entry.id   bf846874b46d4184bd28a1cf5d6889d3
#
_cell.length_a   1.000
_cell.length_b   1.000
_cell.length_c   1.000
_cell.angle_alpha   90.00
_cell.angle_beta   90.00
_cell.angle_gamma   90.00
#
_symmetry.space_group_name_H-M   'P 1'
#
loop_
_entity.id
_entity.type
_entity.pdbx_description
1 polymer ?
#
loop_
_entity_poly.entity_id
_entity_poly.type
_entity_poly.pdbx_seq_one_letter_code
_entity_poly.pdbx_strand_id
1 'polypeptide(L)'
;MVHRRFVLTLLLTAFSACWSVTVSQSAFDMIRRDRNLSASNYCIYPDSTLAPLTPAPEGKHPFYISHYGRHGSRYLSNRKGYDIPYNYLKSADSLGLLTPKGQEVYKEIRQIIDDSEGRWGDLSGLGKRQHRQIACRMAERFPEVFQGHAFVDARSTVVNRCVISMGAAIQQLVALNPDLEVTMNASKHDMWFLNHQDTLLRHRMTTPESDKAYEAFSEPLAYNHRLMEMLFVNPDSARKVVSEKWLNYYLLKAGLIQQNTSMGKRSKLVDLFSYEDFHCYWQYENAWWYIRYGFSLLNGGEQPYSQRHLLRKMINEADSLMRWDIHGASLRFGHETVILPLVCLLGINGFDFQTMDLAALENHGWWACLVFPMASNIQFVFYRENLADKDIVFKVLLNEQEAMLPIPTDIAPYYHWCDFREYYLKKIDDYEALRSSSTQPPGTNP
;
A
#
# COMPACT_ATOMS: atom_id res chain seq x y z
N MET A 1 32.66 -52.77 -51.57
CA MET A 1 32.97 -51.42 -51.11
C MET A 1 31.65 -50.65 -50.93
N VAL A 2 31.15 -50.50 -49.72
CA VAL A 2 29.86 -49.85 -49.44
C VAL A 2 30.17 -48.71 -48.49
N HIS A 3 30.01 -47.52 -49.02
CA HIS A 3 30.17 -46.27 -48.23
C HIS A 3 28.91 -46.08 -47.34
N ARG A 4 29.07 -46.18 -46.02
CA ARG A 4 28.07 -45.72 -45.03
C ARG A 4 28.24 -44.22 -44.81
N ARG A 5 27.29 -43.41 -45.27
CA ARG A 5 27.14 -42.01 -44.89
C ARG A 5 26.41 -41.94 -43.55
N PHE A 6 27.08 -41.39 -42.54
CA PHE A 6 26.44 -40.94 -41.29
C PHE A 6 25.73 -39.65 -41.55
N VAL A 7 24.41 -39.63 -41.39
CA VAL A 7 23.59 -38.42 -41.35
C VAL A 7 23.48 -38.02 -39.89
N LEU A 8 24.13 -36.91 -39.55
CA LEU A 8 24.03 -36.27 -38.23
C LEU A 8 22.76 -35.41 -38.22
N THR A 9 21.70 -35.91 -37.55
CA THR A 9 20.45 -35.15 -37.40
C THR A 9 20.63 -34.22 -36.20
N LEU A 10 20.84 -32.92 -36.45
CA LEU A 10 20.77 -31.87 -35.45
C LEU A 10 19.29 -31.66 -35.07
N LEU A 11 18.91 -32.05 -33.87
CA LEU A 11 17.64 -31.68 -33.25
C LEU A 11 17.79 -30.23 -32.74
N LEU A 12 17.35 -29.28 -33.54
CA LEU A 12 17.07 -27.90 -33.08
C LEU A 12 15.76 -27.92 -32.28
N THR A 13 15.87 -27.99 -30.95
CA THR A 13 14.75 -27.65 -30.06
C THR A 13 14.54 -26.14 -30.09
N ALA A 14 13.62 -25.70 -30.91
CA ALA A 14 13.11 -24.33 -30.88
C ALA A 14 12.32 -24.17 -29.56
N PHE A 15 12.93 -23.49 -28.60
CA PHE A 15 12.21 -22.92 -27.47
C PHE A 15 11.32 -21.80 -28.02
N SER A 16 10.09 -22.13 -28.37
CA SER A 16 9.03 -21.11 -28.56
C SER A 16 8.75 -20.48 -27.21
N ALA A 17 9.41 -19.37 -26.94
CA ALA A 17 8.96 -18.45 -25.92
C ALA A 17 7.58 -17.95 -26.35
N CYS A 18 6.52 -18.57 -25.86
CA CYS A 18 5.18 -18.01 -25.88
C CYS A 18 5.21 -16.73 -25.04
N TRP A 19 5.49 -15.60 -25.67
CA TRP A 19 5.14 -14.31 -25.13
C TRP A 19 3.61 -14.26 -25.16
N SER A 20 2.98 -14.69 -24.06
CA SER A 20 1.62 -14.31 -23.78
C SER A 20 1.61 -12.79 -23.73
N VAL A 21 1.06 -12.18 -24.77
CA VAL A 21 0.64 -10.78 -24.73
C VAL A 21 -0.46 -10.74 -23.68
N THR A 22 -0.05 -10.50 -22.43
CA THR A 22 -0.98 -10.09 -21.38
C THR A 22 -1.55 -8.77 -21.87
N VAL A 23 -2.79 -8.82 -22.34
CA VAL A 23 -3.58 -7.61 -22.58
C VAL A 23 -3.49 -6.84 -21.27
N SER A 24 -2.83 -5.69 -21.28
CA SER A 24 -2.71 -4.82 -20.12
C SER A 24 -4.13 -4.49 -19.68
N GLN A 25 -4.55 -5.05 -18.55
CA GLN A 25 -5.88 -4.84 -18.01
C GLN A 25 -5.95 -3.40 -17.55
N SER A 26 -6.89 -2.59 -18.06
CA SER A 26 -7.06 -1.21 -17.62
C SER A 26 -7.58 -1.13 -16.18
N ALA A 27 -7.28 -0.04 -15.48
CA ALA A 27 -7.84 0.20 -14.15
C ALA A 27 -9.38 0.24 -14.19
N PHE A 28 -9.95 0.75 -15.27
CA PHE A 28 -11.40 0.75 -15.50
C PHE A 28 -11.98 -0.67 -15.54
N ASP A 29 -11.34 -1.62 -16.23
CA ASP A 29 -11.80 -3.02 -16.29
C ASP A 29 -11.71 -3.71 -14.92
N MET A 30 -10.68 -3.41 -14.14
CA MET A 30 -10.56 -3.92 -12.77
C MET A 30 -11.65 -3.35 -11.85
N ILE A 31 -11.93 -2.06 -11.94
CA ILE A 31 -13.00 -1.39 -11.18
C ILE A 31 -14.38 -1.93 -11.59
N ARG A 32 -14.59 -2.25 -12.87
CA ARG A 32 -15.84 -2.91 -13.32
C ARG A 32 -16.05 -4.29 -12.71
N ARG A 33 -14.97 -5.02 -12.42
CA ARG A 33 -15.03 -6.33 -11.73
C ARG A 33 -15.22 -6.19 -10.24
N ASP A 34 -14.54 -5.23 -9.64
CA ASP A 34 -14.66 -4.88 -8.22
C ASP A 34 -14.53 -3.37 -8.02
N ARG A 35 -15.68 -2.70 -7.91
CA ARG A 35 -15.76 -1.25 -7.68
C ARG A 35 -15.06 -0.79 -6.39
N ASN A 36 -14.85 -1.70 -5.42
CA ASN A 36 -14.18 -1.37 -4.17
C ASN A 36 -12.70 -1.01 -4.37
N LEU A 37 -12.08 -1.41 -5.50
CA LEU A 37 -10.71 -1.02 -5.86
C LEU A 37 -10.55 0.49 -6.07
N SER A 38 -11.64 1.20 -6.36
CA SER A 38 -11.62 2.67 -6.42
C SER A 38 -11.46 3.33 -5.04
N ALA A 39 -11.61 2.59 -3.94
CA ALA A 39 -11.50 3.12 -2.59
C ALA A 39 -10.08 3.57 -2.20
N SER A 40 -9.08 3.43 -3.07
CA SER A 40 -7.71 3.89 -2.83
C SER A 40 -7.14 3.28 -1.52
N ASN A 41 -6.70 4.09 -0.58
CA ASN A 41 -6.19 3.63 0.71
C ASN A 41 -7.28 3.05 1.65
N TYR A 42 -8.52 2.99 1.23
CA TYR A 42 -9.62 2.32 1.95
C TYR A 42 -10.01 0.97 1.35
N CYS A 43 -9.30 0.48 0.32
CA CYS A 43 -9.46 -0.88 -0.16
C CYS A 43 -9.24 -1.87 0.99
N ILE A 44 -10.09 -2.89 1.09
CA ILE A 44 -9.84 -3.98 2.06
C ILE A 44 -8.68 -4.85 1.56
N TYR A 45 -8.03 -5.54 2.48
CA TYR A 45 -7.03 -6.55 2.13
C TYR A 45 -7.68 -7.64 1.29
N PRO A 46 -7.08 -8.04 0.16
CA PRO A 46 -7.67 -9.07 -0.68
C PRO A 46 -7.75 -10.40 0.08
N ASP A 47 -8.96 -10.98 0.14
CA ASP A 47 -9.23 -12.28 0.74
C ASP A 47 -9.23 -13.39 -0.34
N SER A 48 -8.55 -13.15 -1.46
CA SER A 48 -8.41 -14.09 -2.55
C SER A 48 -7.44 -15.20 -2.21
N THR A 49 -7.61 -16.35 -2.85
CA THR A 49 -6.62 -17.43 -2.82
C THR A 49 -5.29 -16.87 -3.32
N LEU A 50 -4.30 -16.85 -2.43
CA LEU A 50 -2.96 -16.40 -2.78
C LEU A 50 -2.28 -17.40 -3.71
N ALA A 51 -1.57 -16.92 -4.71
CA ALA A 51 -0.78 -17.78 -5.59
C ALA A 51 0.26 -18.57 -4.77
N PRO A 52 0.57 -19.81 -5.18
CA PRO A 52 1.70 -20.55 -4.62
C PRO A 52 2.99 -19.74 -4.78
N LEU A 53 3.86 -19.79 -3.78
CA LEU A 53 5.18 -19.18 -3.85
C LEU A 53 6.15 -20.11 -4.56
N THR A 54 7.13 -19.55 -5.26
CA THR A 54 8.27 -20.29 -5.80
C THR A 54 8.97 -21.07 -4.68
N PRO A 55 9.23 -22.37 -4.82
CA PRO A 55 9.93 -23.16 -3.81
C PRO A 55 11.28 -22.57 -3.44
N ALA A 56 11.74 -22.81 -2.22
CA ALA A 56 13.09 -22.41 -1.78
C ALA A 56 14.18 -22.93 -2.74
N PRO A 57 15.27 -22.17 -2.94
CA PRO A 57 16.42 -22.70 -3.68
C PRO A 57 16.95 -23.98 -3.03
N GLU A 58 17.50 -24.88 -3.85
CA GLU A 58 17.99 -26.17 -3.38
C GLU A 58 18.97 -26.03 -2.21
N GLY A 59 18.74 -26.82 -1.17
CA GLY A 59 19.54 -26.80 0.07
C GLY A 59 19.29 -25.64 1.02
N LYS A 60 18.52 -24.61 0.62
CA LYS A 60 18.26 -23.43 1.46
C LYS A 60 16.91 -23.51 2.15
N HIS A 61 16.86 -23.01 3.40
CA HIS A 61 15.66 -22.99 4.24
C HIS A 61 15.36 -21.57 4.71
N PRO A 62 14.07 -21.17 4.81
CA PRO A 62 13.72 -19.88 5.38
C PRO A 62 14.08 -19.84 6.87
N PHE A 63 14.74 -18.76 7.33
CA PHE A 63 15.15 -18.64 8.73
C PHE A 63 14.75 -17.30 9.35
N TYR A 64 14.51 -16.27 8.54
CA TYR A 64 14.20 -14.95 9.05
C TYR A 64 13.20 -14.22 8.14
N ILE A 65 12.25 -13.48 8.77
CA ILE A 65 11.34 -12.58 8.08
C ILE A 65 11.49 -11.16 8.62
N SER A 66 11.83 -10.21 7.75
CA SER A 66 11.77 -8.78 8.03
C SER A 66 10.51 -8.19 7.41
N HIS A 67 9.58 -7.71 8.24
CA HIS A 67 8.26 -7.27 7.82
C HIS A 67 7.99 -5.81 8.18
N TYR A 68 7.27 -5.10 7.31
CA TYR A 68 6.57 -3.87 7.65
C TYR A 68 5.13 -3.94 7.13
N GLY A 69 4.16 -3.76 8.03
CA GLY A 69 2.73 -3.82 7.73
C GLY A 69 1.99 -2.53 8.10
N ARG A 70 0.96 -2.22 7.34
CA ARG A 70 -0.04 -1.20 7.65
C ARG A 70 -1.04 -1.74 8.67
N HIS A 71 -1.63 -0.87 9.52
CA HIS A 71 -2.78 -1.25 10.34
C HIS A 71 -3.93 -1.83 9.48
N GLY A 72 -4.77 -2.66 10.06
CA GLY A 72 -5.93 -3.26 9.39
C GLY A 72 -7.08 -2.28 9.11
N SER A 73 -8.17 -2.80 8.58
CA SER A 73 -9.41 -2.06 8.32
C SER A 73 -9.87 -1.26 9.53
N ARG A 74 -10.31 -0.03 9.30
CA ARG A 74 -10.65 0.94 10.34
C ARG A 74 -11.80 1.85 9.95
N TYR A 75 -12.37 2.53 10.91
CA TYR A 75 -13.27 3.66 10.70
C TYR A 75 -12.53 4.87 10.12
N LEU A 76 -13.28 5.85 9.56
CA LEU A 76 -12.71 7.10 9.06
C LEU A 76 -11.93 7.81 10.20
N SER A 77 -10.79 8.43 9.86
CA SER A 77 -9.90 9.02 10.88
C SER A 77 -10.47 10.24 11.60
N ASN A 78 -11.44 10.92 10.99
CA ASN A 78 -12.12 12.09 11.55
C ASN A 78 -13.51 12.22 10.94
N ARG A 79 -14.37 12.97 11.61
CA ARG A 79 -15.76 13.16 11.25
C ARG A 79 -15.96 13.98 9.97
N LYS A 80 -15.01 14.86 9.62
CA LYS A 80 -15.12 15.83 8.51
C LYS A 80 -15.58 15.18 7.19
N GLY A 81 -15.11 13.96 6.89
CA GLY A 81 -15.46 13.24 5.66
C GLY A 81 -16.96 12.88 5.57
N TYR A 82 -17.66 12.78 6.69
CA TYR A 82 -19.10 12.54 6.75
C TYR A 82 -19.88 13.83 6.96
N ASP A 83 -19.34 14.80 7.72
CA ASP A 83 -20.03 16.06 8.00
C ASP A 83 -20.24 16.91 6.74
N ILE A 84 -19.33 16.88 5.79
CA ILE A 84 -19.45 17.67 4.56
C ILE A 84 -20.70 17.26 3.77
N PRO A 85 -20.86 16.00 3.32
CA PRO A 85 -22.07 15.60 2.60
C PRO A 85 -23.33 15.70 3.48
N TYR A 86 -23.24 15.41 4.78
CA TYR A 86 -24.34 15.57 5.71
C TYR A 86 -24.85 17.01 5.77
N ASN A 87 -23.97 18.00 5.93
CA ASN A 87 -24.34 19.41 6.03
C ASN A 87 -24.93 19.95 4.73
N TYR A 88 -24.41 19.51 3.56
CA TYR A 88 -25.01 19.86 2.27
C TYR A 88 -26.44 19.33 2.15
N LEU A 89 -26.66 18.05 2.46
CA LEU A 89 -27.99 17.46 2.41
C LEU A 89 -28.93 18.07 3.42
N LYS A 90 -28.46 18.38 4.65
CA LYS A 90 -29.22 19.08 5.68
C LYS A 90 -29.67 20.47 5.24
N SER A 91 -28.76 21.23 4.60
CA SER A 91 -29.09 22.57 4.09
C SER A 91 -30.14 22.50 2.97
N ALA A 92 -29.99 21.53 2.06
CA ALA A 92 -30.96 21.32 1.00
C ALA A 92 -32.34 20.84 1.53
N ASP A 93 -32.35 19.98 2.54
CA ASP A 93 -33.56 19.51 3.21
C ASP A 93 -34.36 20.65 3.83
N SER A 94 -33.67 21.56 4.56
CA SER A 94 -34.31 22.72 5.19
C SER A 94 -34.96 23.69 4.19
N LEU A 95 -34.55 23.61 2.92
CA LEU A 95 -35.12 24.40 1.80
C LEU A 95 -36.14 23.62 0.97
N GLY A 96 -36.46 22.38 1.35
CA GLY A 96 -37.40 21.52 0.59
C GLY A 96 -36.86 21.09 -0.79
N LEU A 97 -35.52 21.07 -0.97
CA LEU A 97 -34.88 20.77 -2.25
C LEU A 97 -34.56 19.30 -2.47
N LEU A 98 -34.71 18.42 -1.46
CA LEU A 98 -34.41 17.01 -1.62
C LEU A 98 -35.52 16.24 -2.33
N THR A 99 -35.16 15.38 -3.27
CA THR A 99 -36.06 14.35 -3.81
C THR A 99 -36.31 13.25 -2.74
N PRO A 100 -37.25 12.33 -2.95
CA PRO A 100 -37.37 11.15 -2.09
C PRO A 100 -36.05 10.37 -1.97
N LYS A 101 -35.27 10.26 -3.06
CA LYS A 101 -33.95 9.63 -3.05
C LYS A 101 -32.93 10.44 -2.25
N GLY A 102 -32.95 11.76 -2.36
CA GLY A 102 -32.15 12.66 -1.53
C GLY A 102 -32.42 12.49 -0.04
N GLN A 103 -33.68 12.32 0.35
CA GLN A 103 -34.10 12.04 1.73
C GLN A 103 -33.57 10.69 2.24
N GLU A 104 -33.60 9.64 1.41
CA GLU A 104 -33.02 8.33 1.76
C GLU A 104 -31.52 8.47 2.03
N VAL A 105 -30.78 9.13 1.14
CA VAL A 105 -29.32 9.36 1.26
C VAL A 105 -28.99 10.19 2.50
N TYR A 106 -29.78 11.22 2.78
CA TYR A 106 -29.60 12.04 3.99
C TYR A 106 -29.75 11.22 5.28
N LYS A 107 -30.77 10.34 5.33
CA LYS A 107 -30.97 9.42 6.47
C LYS A 107 -29.82 8.42 6.59
N GLU A 108 -29.33 7.87 5.48
CA GLU A 108 -28.24 6.90 5.48
C GLU A 108 -26.93 7.51 5.97
N ILE A 109 -26.57 8.71 5.51
CA ILE A 109 -25.37 9.43 6.02
C ILE A 109 -25.47 9.65 7.52
N ARG A 110 -26.63 10.02 8.03
CA ARG A 110 -26.86 10.16 9.48
C ARG A 110 -26.61 8.85 10.23
N GLN A 111 -27.15 7.73 9.73
CA GLN A 111 -26.92 6.41 10.32
C GLN A 111 -25.43 6.01 10.33
N ILE A 112 -24.69 6.35 9.26
CA ILE A 112 -23.25 6.11 9.18
C ILE A 112 -22.50 6.95 10.22
N ILE A 113 -22.89 8.21 10.42
CA ILE A 113 -22.32 9.08 11.46
C ILE A 113 -22.57 8.49 12.84
N ASP A 114 -23.82 8.09 13.13
CA ASP A 114 -24.23 7.52 14.42
C ASP A 114 -23.47 6.20 14.71
N ASP A 115 -23.30 5.31 13.71
CA ASP A 115 -22.49 4.08 13.84
C ASP A 115 -20.99 4.37 14.07
N SER A 116 -20.49 5.47 13.55
CA SER A 116 -19.08 5.84 13.61
C SER A 116 -18.72 6.71 14.83
N GLU A 117 -19.71 7.19 15.59
CA GLU A 117 -19.47 8.11 16.69
C GLU A 117 -18.61 7.46 17.79
N GLY A 118 -17.59 8.19 18.24
CA GLY A 118 -16.60 7.69 19.20
C GLY A 118 -15.61 6.67 18.67
N ARG A 119 -15.64 6.36 17.32
CA ARG A 119 -14.76 5.35 16.70
C ARG A 119 -13.83 5.91 15.63
N TRP A 120 -13.59 7.22 15.63
CA TRP A 120 -12.77 7.88 14.61
C TRP A 120 -11.34 7.32 14.58
N GLY A 121 -10.99 6.66 13.48
CA GLY A 121 -9.68 6.05 13.28
C GLY A 121 -9.45 4.73 14.01
N ASP A 122 -10.46 4.20 14.71
CA ASP A 122 -10.36 2.93 15.42
C ASP A 122 -10.30 1.74 14.47
N LEU A 123 -9.50 0.75 14.83
CA LEU A 123 -9.41 -0.52 14.13
C LEU A 123 -10.77 -1.26 14.23
N SER A 124 -11.31 -1.68 13.08
CA SER A 124 -12.56 -2.44 13.05
C SER A 124 -12.34 -3.93 13.40
N GLY A 125 -13.45 -4.64 13.61
CA GLY A 125 -13.39 -6.11 13.78
C GLY A 125 -12.80 -6.82 12.56
N LEU A 126 -13.02 -6.27 11.34
CA LEU A 126 -12.39 -6.77 10.11
C LEU A 126 -10.87 -6.59 10.17
N GLY A 127 -10.38 -5.42 10.59
CA GLY A 127 -8.94 -5.15 10.68
C GLY A 127 -8.20 -6.11 11.61
N LYS A 128 -8.82 -6.47 12.74
CA LYS A 128 -8.26 -7.51 13.64
C LYS A 128 -8.19 -8.88 12.95
N ARG A 129 -9.24 -9.27 12.22
CA ARG A 129 -9.24 -10.55 11.49
C ARG A 129 -8.18 -10.59 10.39
N GLN A 130 -8.01 -9.50 9.63
CA GLN A 130 -6.98 -9.40 8.58
C GLN A 130 -5.59 -9.71 9.13
N HIS A 131 -5.19 -9.10 10.24
CA HIS A 131 -3.87 -9.35 10.84
C HIS A 131 -3.71 -10.77 11.39
N ARG A 132 -4.76 -11.36 11.97
CA ARG A 132 -4.72 -12.77 12.35
C ARG A 132 -4.54 -13.69 11.14
N GLN A 133 -5.27 -13.46 10.08
CA GLN A 133 -5.18 -14.26 8.85
C GLN A 133 -3.81 -14.13 8.19
N ILE A 134 -3.24 -12.93 8.08
CA ILE A 134 -1.89 -12.71 7.55
C ILE A 134 -0.85 -13.42 8.41
N ALA A 135 -0.93 -13.32 9.73
CA ALA A 135 -0.02 -14.00 10.66
C ALA A 135 -0.12 -15.53 10.54
N CYS A 136 -1.35 -16.07 10.41
CA CYS A 136 -1.59 -17.50 10.20
C CYS A 136 -0.92 -17.97 8.90
N ARG A 137 -1.20 -17.31 7.78
CA ARG A 137 -0.60 -17.67 6.48
C ARG A 137 0.92 -17.50 6.44
N MET A 138 1.45 -16.49 7.17
CA MET A 138 2.90 -16.30 7.30
C MET A 138 3.55 -17.51 7.98
N ALA A 139 2.98 -18.00 9.11
CA ALA A 139 3.46 -19.18 9.80
C ALA A 139 3.25 -20.48 9.00
N GLU A 140 2.14 -20.61 8.26
CA GLU A 140 1.86 -21.77 7.41
C GLU A 140 2.80 -21.87 6.19
N ARG A 141 3.19 -20.72 5.62
CA ARG A 141 4.07 -20.66 4.44
C ARG A 141 5.56 -20.79 4.78
N PHE A 142 5.93 -20.40 5.99
CA PHE A 142 7.32 -20.36 6.46
C PHE A 142 7.41 -21.00 7.86
N PRO A 143 7.02 -22.27 8.03
CA PRO A 143 6.98 -22.93 9.33
C PRO A 143 8.34 -22.94 10.03
N GLU A 144 9.44 -23.05 9.28
CA GLU A 144 10.81 -23.08 9.83
C GLU A 144 11.17 -21.77 10.57
N VAL A 145 10.54 -20.64 10.18
CA VAL A 145 10.77 -19.35 10.81
C VAL A 145 10.10 -19.26 12.18
N PHE A 146 9.00 -20.01 12.39
CA PHE A 146 8.15 -19.86 13.58
C PHE A 146 8.07 -21.12 14.45
N GLN A 147 8.86 -22.16 14.19
CA GLN A 147 8.87 -23.39 15.01
C GLN A 147 9.73 -23.25 16.26
N GLY A 148 9.42 -24.05 17.30
CA GLY A 148 10.20 -24.07 18.55
C GLY A 148 10.35 -22.70 19.21
N HIS A 149 11.52 -22.41 19.78
CA HIS A 149 11.85 -21.14 20.46
C HIS A 149 12.24 -20.02 19.48
N ALA A 150 11.50 -19.84 18.39
CA ALA A 150 11.76 -18.78 17.45
C ALA A 150 11.50 -17.41 18.09
N PHE A 151 12.36 -16.41 17.81
CA PHE A 151 12.13 -15.07 18.28
C PHE A 151 11.12 -14.32 17.41
N VAL A 152 10.31 -13.45 18.03
CA VAL A 152 9.44 -12.48 17.33
C VAL A 152 9.61 -11.12 17.99
N ASP A 153 10.35 -10.20 17.32
CA ASP A 153 10.45 -8.79 17.74
C ASP A 153 9.36 -7.98 17.02
N ALA A 154 8.30 -7.64 17.74
CA ALA A 154 7.16 -6.91 17.22
C ALA A 154 7.18 -5.45 17.67
N ARG A 155 7.18 -4.52 16.72
CA ARG A 155 7.19 -3.07 16.97
C ARG A 155 6.07 -2.37 16.25
N SER A 156 5.46 -1.40 16.90
CA SER A 156 4.38 -0.59 16.34
C SER A 156 4.63 0.90 16.51
N THR A 157 4.07 1.71 15.62
CA THR A 157 3.88 3.13 15.93
C THR A 157 2.99 3.28 17.16
N VAL A 158 3.06 4.44 17.82
CA VAL A 158 2.27 4.72 19.04
C VAL A 158 0.77 4.93 18.79
N VAL A 159 0.30 4.71 17.57
CA VAL A 159 -1.09 4.91 17.18
C VAL A 159 -1.90 3.65 17.51
N ASN A 160 -3.00 3.80 18.26
CA ASN A 160 -3.80 2.69 18.81
C ASN A 160 -4.13 1.59 17.79
N ARG A 161 -4.58 1.95 16.59
CA ARG A 161 -4.91 0.96 15.55
C ARG A 161 -3.72 0.11 15.10
N CYS A 162 -2.50 0.67 15.12
CA CYS A 162 -1.28 -0.07 14.80
C CYS A 162 -0.91 -1.01 15.92
N VAL A 163 -0.99 -0.56 17.19
CA VAL A 163 -0.75 -1.37 18.37
C VAL A 163 -1.72 -2.56 18.44
N ILE A 164 -3.01 -2.32 18.20
CA ILE A 164 -4.03 -3.38 18.20
C ILE A 164 -3.84 -4.33 17.01
N SER A 165 -3.40 -3.84 15.84
CA SER A 165 -3.04 -4.69 14.70
C SER A 165 -1.87 -5.61 15.02
N MET A 166 -0.80 -5.08 15.64
CA MET A 166 0.33 -5.84 16.15
C MET A 166 -0.14 -6.91 17.13
N GLY A 167 -0.94 -6.53 18.14
CA GLY A 167 -1.47 -7.46 19.13
C GLY A 167 -2.32 -8.59 18.52
N ALA A 168 -3.11 -8.29 17.48
CA ALA A 168 -3.91 -9.30 16.77
C ALA A 168 -3.03 -10.32 16.01
N ALA A 169 -1.94 -9.86 15.36
CA ALA A 169 -0.99 -10.74 14.68
C ALA A 169 -0.23 -11.62 15.70
N ILE A 170 0.32 -11.02 16.75
CA ILE A 170 1.06 -11.76 17.79
C ILE A 170 0.19 -12.77 18.52
N GLN A 171 -1.05 -12.40 18.86
CA GLN A 171 -2.00 -13.35 19.46
C GLN A 171 -2.19 -14.60 18.59
N GLN A 172 -2.23 -14.42 17.26
CA GLN A 172 -2.36 -15.55 16.34
C GLN A 172 -1.09 -16.40 16.29
N LEU A 173 0.09 -15.80 16.20
CA LEU A 173 1.35 -16.52 16.17
C LEU A 173 1.57 -17.34 17.45
N VAL A 174 1.33 -16.75 18.63
CA VAL A 174 1.44 -17.44 19.92
C VAL A 174 0.39 -18.56 20.06
N ALA A 175 -0.80 -18.40 19.48
CA ALA A 175 -1.80 -19.46 19.46
C ALA A 175 -1.38 -20.66 18.57
N LEU A 176 -0.56 -20.43 17.53
CA LEU A 176 0.00 -21.49 16.68
C LEU A 176 1.24 -22.13 17.29
N ASN A 177 2.10 -21.34 17.94
CA ASN A 177 3.28 -21.81 18.64
C ASN A 177 3.44 -21.08 19.99
N PRO A 178 3.09 -21.70 21.12
CA PRO A 178 3.23 -21.10 22.45
C PRO A 178 4.68 -20.92 22.91
N ASP A 179 5.65 -21.60 22.28
CA ASP A 179 7.07 -21.55 22.66
C ASP A 179 7.81 -20.37 22.02
N LEU A 180 7.12 -19.51 21.27
CA LEU A 180 7.71 -18.30 20.68
C LEU A 180 8.23 -17.34 21.74
N GLU A 181 9.45 -16.85 21.56
CA GLU A 181 10.05 -15.79 22.37
C GLU A 181 9.64 -14.41 21.81
N VAL A 182 8.53 -13.86 22.34
CA VAL A 182 7.93 -12.64 21.82
C VAL A 182 8.32 -11.41 22.61
N THR A 183 8.86 -10.40 21.93
CA THR A 183 8.98 -9.01 22.43
C THR A 183 7.98 -8.12 21.71
N MET A 184 7.26 -7.26 22.45
CA MET A 184 6.34 -6.27 21.88
C MET A 184 6.70 -4.87 22.37
N ASN A 185 6.81 -3.92 21.46
CA ASN A 185 7.07 -2.51 21.79
C ASN A 185 6.25 -1.54 20.93
N ALA A 186 5.78 -0.46 21.56
CA ALA A 186 5.15 0.69 20.88
C ALA A 186 5.68 1.97 21.55
N SER A 187 6.84 2.43 21.12
CA SER A 187 7.57 3.54 21.75
C SER A 187 7.74 4.73 20.82
N LYS A 188 7.66 5.93 21.39
CA LYS A 188 8.08 7.16 20.69
C LYS A 188 9.54 7.11 20.27
N HIS A 189 10.38 6.36 20.99
CA HIS A 189 11.78 6.13 20.67
C HIS A 189 11.97 5.51 19.28
N ASP A 190 11.07 4.62 18.85
CA ASP A 190 11.19 3.91 17.56
C ASP A 190 10.55 4.66 16.39
N MET A 191 9.87 5.79 16.65
CA MET A 191 9.18 6.55 15.61
C MET A 191 10.11 7.14 14.54
N TRP A 192 11.40 7.32 14.84
CA TRP A 192 12.38 7.85 13.90
C TRP A 192 12.61 6.95 12.66
N PHE A 193 12.30 5.66 12.77
CA PHE A 193 12.32 4.75 11.62
C PHE A 193 10.93 4.18 11.29
N LEU A 194 10.08 3.90 12.27
CA LEU A 194 8.74 3.33 12.02
C LEU A 194 7.80 4.30 11.29
N ASN A 195 7.93 5.59 11.50
CA ASN A 195 7.12 6.64 10.86
C ASN A 195 7.87 7.98 10.91
N HIS A 196 9.06 8.00 10.29
CA HIS A 196 9.89 9.19 10.27
C HIS A 196 9.19 10.38 9.61
N GLN A 197 9.23 11.52 10.28
CA GLN A 197 8.66 12.78 9.79
C GLN A 197 9.78 13.68 9.26
N ASP A 198 10.22 13.43 8.00
CA ASP A 198 11.19 14.30 7.35
C ASP A 198 10.58 15.67 7.06
N THR A 199 10.96 16.69 7.84
CA THR A 199 10.38 18.03 7.76
C THR A 199 10.59 18.68 6.39
N LEU A 200 11.77 18.49 5.77
CA LEU A 200 12.06 19.05 4.45
C LEU A 200 11.19 18.42 3.37
N LEU A 201 11.12 17.09 3.33
CA LEU A 201 10.28 16.40 2.36
C LEU A 201 8.79 16.71 2.58
N ARG A 202 8.36 16.89 3.83
CA ARG A 202 6.98 17.32 4.13
C ARG A 202 6.68 18.72 3.59
N HIS A 203 7.62 19.66 3.68
CA HIS A 203 7.43 20.99 3.10
C HIS A 203 7.40 20.97 1.57
N ARG A 204 8.07 19.99 0.95
CA ARG A 204 8.08 19.79 -0.50
C ARG A 204 7.05 18.76 -0.98
N MET A 205 6.18 18.27 -0.11
CA MET A 205 5.18 17.26 -0.47
C MET A 205 4.22 17.78 -1.56
N THR A 206 3.92 19.07 -1.52
CA THR A 206 3.24 19.81 -2.59
C THR A 206 3.99 21.09 -2.90
N THR A 207 3.96 21.51 -4.16
CA THR A 207 4.49 22.78 -4.65
C THR A 207 3.38 23.49 -5.42
N PRO A 208 3.48 24.81 -5.68
CA PRO A 208 2.51 25.51 -6.53
C PRO A 208 2.32 24.85 -7.90
N GLU A 209 3.40 24.33 -8.48
CA GLU A 209 3.38 23.60 -9.76
C GLU A 209 2.60 22.29 -9.65
N SER A 210 2.87 21.50 -8.60
CA SER A 210 2.16 20.23 -8.38
C SER A 210 0.69 20.43 -8.06
N ASP A 211 0.35 21.47 -7.30
CA ASP A 211 -1.04 21.79 -6.96
C ASP A 211 -1.81 22.25 -8.22
N LYS A 212 -1.19 23.09 -9.06
CA LYS A 212 -1.77 23.52 -10.33
C LYS A 212 -1.97 22.35 -11.30
N ALA A 213 -0.97 21.47 -11.44
CA ALA A 213 -1.07 20.28 -12.30
C ALA A 213 -2.16 19.32 -11.81
N TYR A 214 -2.23 19.11 -10.48
CA TYR A 214 -3.26 18.27 -9.88
C TYR A 214 -4.66 18.85 -10.06
N GLU A 215 -4.85 20.16 -9.88
CA GLU A 215 -6.13 20.83 -10.08
C GLU A 215 -6.59 20.70 -11.53
N ALA A 216 -5.71 20.99 -12.48
CA ALA A 216 -6.01 20.87 -13.92
C ALA A 216 -6.38 19.43 -14.32
N PHE A 217 -5.70 18.43 -13.74
CA PHE A 217 -5.99 17.01 -13.97
C PHE A 217 -7.31 16.58 -13.35
N SER A 218 -7.58 17.01 -12.12
CA SER A 218 -8.71 16.53 -11.33
C SER A 218 -10.02 17.27 -11.57
N GLU A 219 -9.99 18.52 -12.05
CA GLU A 219 -11.19 19.34 -12.23
C GLU A 219 -12.24 18.69 -13.16
N PRO A 220 -11.88 18.15 -14.34
CA PRO A 220 -12.84 17.47 -15.20
C PRO A 220 -13.48 16.22 -14.59
N LEU A 221 -12.82 15.59 -13.59
CA LEU A 221 -13.25 14.37 -12.92
C LEU A 221 -14.20 14.63 -11.75
N ALA A 222 -14.40 15.89 -11.36
CA ALA A 222 -15.02 16.24 -10.09
C ALA A 222 -16.55 16.33 -10.12
N TYR A 223 -17.15 16.48 -11.31
CA TYR A 223 -18.57 16.81 -11.45
C TYR A 223 -19.41 15.60 -11.84
N ASN A 224 -20.60 15.48 -11.24
CA ASN A 224 -21.57 14.43 -11.49
C ASN A 224 -22.98 15.01 -11.56
N HIS A 225 -23.35 15.52 -12.74
CA HIS A 225 -24.67 16.15 -12.95
C HIS A 225 -25.83 15.19 -12.69
N ARG A 226 -25.67 13.89 -13.03
CA ARG A 226 -26.67 12.84 -12.77
C ARG A 226 -26.94 12.69 -11.26
N LEU A 227 -25.92 12.80 -10.41
CA LEU A 227 -26.10 12.76 -8.96
C LEU A 227 -26.95 13.95 -8.46
N MET A 228 -26.71 15.15 -8.98
CA MET A 228 -27.48 16.34 -8.64
C MET A 228 -28.96 16.21 -9.05
N GLU A 229 -29.25 15.69 -10.24
CA GLU A 229 -30.61 15.43 -10.70
C GLU A 229 -31.31 14.35 -9.87
N MET A 230 -30.60 13.34 -9.43
CA MET A 230 -31.15 12.26 -8.60
C MET A 230 -31.51 12.74 -7.19
N LEU A 231 -30.69 13.61 -6.59
CA LEU A 231 -30.83 13.97 -5.17
C LEU A 231 -31.69 15.23 -4.96
N PHE A 232 -31.81 16.12 -5.98
CA PHE A 232 -32.43 17.43 -5.79
C PHE A 232 -33.57 17.68 -6.79
N VAL A 233 -34.71 18.20 -6.31
CA VAL A 233 -35.85 18.54 -7.14
C VAL A 233 -35.56 19.69 -8.10
N ASN A 234 -34.61 20.57 -7.74
CA ASN A 234 -34.09 21.64 -8.57
C ASN A 234 -32.58 21.75 -8.38
N PRO A 235 -31.78 21.12 -9.26
CA PRO A 235 -30.30 21.13 -9.16
C PRO A 235 -29.68 22.53 -9.14
N ASP A 236 -30.22 23.50 -9.89
CA ASP A 236 -29.67 24.87 -9.96
C ASP A 236 -29.89 25.62 -8.64
N SER A 237 -31.05 25.41 -8.00
CA SER A 237 -31.30 25.95 -6.68
C SER A 237 -30.42 25.25 -5.62
N ALA A 238 -30.21 23.96 -5.75
CA ALA A 238 -29.33 23.20 -4.85
C ALA A 238 -27.87 23.67 -4.94
N ARG A 239 -27.34 23.98 -6.12
CA ARG A 239 -25.97 24.50 -6.32
C ARG A 239 -25.68 25.79 -5.59
N LYS A 240 -26.69 26.53 -5.16
CA LYS A 240 -26.52 27.76 -4.32
C LYS A 240 -26.07 27.44 -2.89
N VAL A 241 -26.33 26.23 -2.39
CA VAL A 241 -26.07 25.81 -1.02
C VAL A 241 -25.24 24.51 -0.94
N VAL A 242 -25.03 23.84 -2.06
CA VAL A 242 -24.32 22.56 -2.18
C VAL A 242 -23.21 22.69 -3.23
N SER A 243 -21.99 22.39 -2.85
CA SER A 243 -20.91 22.20 -3.84
C SER A 243 -21.04 20.83 -4.48
N GLU A 244 -21.38 20.76 -5.78
CA GLU A 244 -21.50 19.52 -6.55
C GLU A 244 -20.22 18.70 -6.46
N LYS A 245 -19.04 19.31 -6.69
CA LYS A 245 -17.71 18.70 -6.58
C LYS A 245 -17.51 17.99 -5.23
N TRP A 246 -17.73 18.71 -4.14
CA TRP A 246 -17.47 18.15 -2.81
C TRP A 246 -18.55 17.18 -2.34
N LEU A 247 -19.80 17.37 -2.76
CA LEU A 247 -20.86 16.39 -2.50
C LEU A 247 -20.53 15.07 -3.19
N ASN A 248 -20.20 15.10 -4.49
CA ASN A 248 -19.81 13.92 -5.26
C ASN A 248 -18.65 13.18 -4.59
N TYR A 249 -17.56 13.88 -4.33
CA TYR A 249 -16.36 13.30 -3.72
C TYR A 249 -16.63 12.67 -2.35
N TYR A 250 -17.27 13.39 -1.44
CA TYR A 250 -17.43 12.91 -0.07
C TYR A 250 -18.54 11.88 0.10
N LEU A 251 -19.59 11.89 -0.73
CA LEU A 251 -20.59 10.82 -0.75
C LEU A 251 -19.98 9.51 -1.23
N LEU A 252 -19.21 9.56 -2.32
CA LEU A 252 -18.55 8.36 -2.83
C LEU A 252 -17.53 7.82 -1.82
N LYS A 253 -16.70 8.69 -1.26
CA LYS A 253 -15.76 8.33 -0.18
C LYS A 253 -16.47 7.73 1.03
N ALA A 254 -17.57 8.33 1.48
CA ALA A 254 -18.37 7.82 2.60
C ALA A 254 -18.93 6.44 2.33
N GLY A 255 -19.36 6.17 1.08
CA GLY A 255 -19.82 4.85 0.66
C GLY A 255 -18.71 3.82 0.61
N LEU A 256 -17.60 4.15 -0.04
CA LEU A 256 -16.47 3.24 -0.26
C LEU A 256 -15.80 2.79 1.04
N ILE A 257 -15.69 3.67 2.04
CA ILE A 257 -15.07 3.29 3.33
C ILE A 257 -15.93 2.27 4.10
N GLN A 258 -17.24 2.18 3.84
CA GLN A 258 -18.12 1.28 4.59
C GLN A 258 -17.71 -0.19 4.46
N GLN A 259 -17.02 -0.60 3.38
CA GLN A 259 -16.44 -1.94 3.28
C GLN A 259 -15.56 -2.33 4.48
N ASN A 260 -15.00 -1.34 5.19
CA ASN A 260 -14.10 -1.52 6.35
C ASN A 260 -14.84 -1.57 7.69
N THR A 261 -16.13 -1.24 7.75
CA THR A 261 -16.92 -1.05 8.97
C THR A 261 -18.02 -2.08 9.12
N SER A 262 -18.77 -2.01 10.23
CA SER A 262 -19.98 -2.80 10.45
C SER A 262 -21.12 -2.48 9.47
N MET A 263 -21.07 -1.30 8.81
CA MET A 263 -22.06 -0.84 7.84
C MET A 263 -21.86 -1.40 6.43
N GLY A 264 -20.73 -2.08 6.13
CA GLY A 264 -20.31 -2.45 4.79
C GLY A 264 -21.35 -3.12 3.90
N LYS A 265 -22.12 -4.07 4.44
CA LYS A 265 -23.19 -4.76 3.70
C LYS A 265 -24.54 -4.01 3.72
N ARG A 266 -24.70 -3.00 4.55
CA ARG A 266 -25.94 -2.24 4.74
C ARG A 266 -25.98 -0.95 3.96
N SER A 267 -24.82 -0.31 3.75
CA SER A 267 -24.71 0.94 3.01
C SER A 267 -25.03 0.76 1.53
N LYS A 268 -25.85 1.65 1.00
CA LYS A 268 -26.25 1.73 -0.40
C LYS A 268 -25.68 2.96 -1.12
N LEU A 269 -24.86 3.75 -0.44
CA LEU A 269 -24.29 4.98 -1.02
C LEU A 269 -23.52 4.72 -2.31
N VAL A 270 -22.79 3.60 -2.38
CA VAL A 270 -22.04 3.22 -3.58
C VAL A 270 -22.94 2.91 -4.79
N ASP A 271 -24.21 2.57 -4.58
CA ASP A 271 -25.17 2.27 -5.65
C ASP A 271 -25.68 3.54 -6.37
N LEU A 272 -25.34 4.73 -5.86
CA LEU A 272 -25.63 6.02 -6.49
C LEU A 272 -24.73 6.31 -7.69
N PHE A 273 -23.61 5.61 -7.82
CA PHE A 273 -22.51 5.94 -8.72
C PHE A 273 -22.37 4.92 -9.85
N SER A 274 -21.96 5.41 -11.02
CA SER A 274 -21.62 4.58 -12.18
C SER A 274 -20.19 4.08 -12.09
N TYR A 275 -19.79 3.15 -12.97
CA TYR A 275 -18.40 2.69 -13.05
C TYR A 275 -17.45 3.80 -13.50
N GLU A 276 -17.92 4.74 -14.31
CA GLU A 276 -17.19 5.94 -14.72
C GLU A 276 -16.93 6.85 -13.51
N ASP A 277 -17.91 7.04 -12.61
CA ASP A 277 -17.74 7.81 -11.38
C ASP A 277 -16.68 7.16 -10.46
N PHE A 278 -16.70 5.83 -10.33
CA PHE A 278 -15.67 5.10 -9.58
C PHE A 278 -14.29 5.24 -10.17
N HIS A 279 -14.17 5.18 -11.49
CA HIS A 279 -12.89 5.35 -12.19
C HIS A 279 -12.35 6.78 -12.06
N CYS A 280 -13.21 7.79 -12.26
CA CYS A 280 -12.84 9.19 -12.03
C CYS A 280 -12.34 9.43 -10.59
N TYR A 281 -13.06 8.88 -9.59
CA TYR A 281 -12.63 8.98 -8.20
C TYR A 281 -11.28 8.28 -7.97
N TRP A 282 -11.08 7.10 -8.56
CA TRP A 282 -9.81 6.38 -8.50
C TRP A 282 -8.66 7.18 -9.10
N GLN A 283 -8.84 7.76 -10.31
CA GLN A 283 -7.83 8.59 -10.96
C GLN A 283 -7.45 9.80 -10.09
N TYR A 284 -8.46 10.47 -9.50
CA TYR A 284 -8.28 11.58 -8.58
C TYR A 284 -7.42 11.19 -7.37
N GLU A 285 -7.78 10.12 -6.67
CA GLU A 285 -7.05 9.64 -5.50
C GLU A 285 -5.64 9.13 -5.88
N ASN A 286 -5.50 8.41 -6.99
CA ASN A 286 -4.23 7.85 -7.44
C ASN A 286 -3.19 8.93 -7.73
N ALA A 287 -3.59 9.98 -8.46
CA ALA A 287 -2.74 11.15 -8.74
C ALA A 287 -2.35 11.89 -7.45
N TRP A 288 -3.29 12.02 -6.49
CA TRP A 288 -3.01 12.64 -5.20
C TRP A 288 -1.93 11.90 -4.41
N TRP A 289 -2.00 10.56 -4.39
CA TRP A 289 -1.02 9.71 -3.72
C TRP A 289 0.33 9.73 -4.43
N TYR A 290 0.34 9.72 -5.77
CA TYR A 290 1.56 9.78 -6.56
C TYR A 290 2.36 11.06 -6.27
N ILE A 291 1.72 12.22 -6.35
CA ILE A 291 2.39 13.49 -6.09
C ILE A 291 3.03 13.51 -4.71
N ARG A 292 2.31 13.03 -3.69
CA ARG A 292 2.71 13.19 -2.29
C ARG A 292 3.65 12.11 -1.76
N TYR A 293 3.69 10.94 -2.39
CA TYR A 293 4.42 9.78 -1.84
C TYR A 293 5.22 9.00 -2.90
N GLY A 294 4.99 9.24 -4.18
CA GLY A 294 5.74 8.67 -5.30
C GLY A 294 6.94 9.53 -5.72
N PHE A 295 7.61 9.11 -6.78
CA PHE A 295 8.71 9.84 -7.41
C PHE A 295 8.19 10.91 -8.41
N SER A 296 7.22 11.72 -8.00
CA SER A 296 6.64 12.76 -8.84
C SER A 296 7.64 13.85 -9.17
N LEU A 297 7.90 14.08 -10.45
CA LEU A 297 8.76 15.17 -10.90
C LEU A 297 8.15 16.54 -10.69
N LEU A 298 6.83 16.63 -10.44
CA LEU A 298 6.12 17.88 -10.14
C LEU A 298 6.53 18.52 -8.80
N ASN A 299 7.16 17.75 -7.90
CA ASN A 299 7.63 18.25 -6.60
C ASN A 299 9.09 17.83 -6.30
N GLY A 300 9.85 17.50 -7.35
CA GLY A 300 11.28 17.19 -7.26
C GLY A 300 11.62 15.70 -7.15
N GLY A 301 10.64 14.78 -7.11
CA GLY A 301 10.91 13.34 -7.18
C GLY A 301 11.64 12.75 -5.97
N GLU A 302 11.54 13.35 -4.78
CA GLU A 302 12.33 12.92 -3.62
C GLU A 302 11.49 12.24 -2.51
N GLN A 303 10.16 12.26 -2.59
CA GLN A 303 9.28 11.84 -1.50
C GLN A 303 9.54 10.42 -0.97
N PRO A 304 9.87 9.41 -1.81
CA PRO A 304 10.17 8.05 -1.35
C PRO A 304 11.38 7.97 -0.41
N TYR A 305 12.34 8.87 -0.50
CA TYR A 305 13.49 8.91 0.43
C TYR A 305 13.11 9.26 1.87
N SER A 306 11.87 9.66 2.14
CA SER A 306 11.34 9.77 3.51
C SER A 306 11.45 8.45 4.27
N GLN A 307 11.52 7.30 3.57
CA GLN A 307 11.63 5.97 4.18
C GLN A 307 13.07 5.42 4.23
N ARG A 308 14.09 6.21 3.92
CA ARG A 308 15.50 5.80 3.95
C ARG A 308 15.96 5.29 5.32
N HIS A 309 15.45 5.87 6.40
CA HIS A 309 15.78 5.44 7.76
C HIS A 309 15.22 4.07 8.09
N LEU A 310 13.97 3.79 7.67
CA LEU A 310 13.36 2.48 7.84
C LEU A 310 14.12 1.42 7.03
N LEU A 311 14.40 1.70 5.75
CA LEU A 311 15.13 0.77 4.89
C LEU A 311 16.53 0.46 5.45
N ARG A 312 17.29 1.49 5.86
CA ARG A 312 18.61 1.31 6.49
C ARG A 312 18.51 0.48 7.78
N LYS A 313 17.48 0.73 8.62
CA LYS A 313 17.23 -0.05 9.84
C LYS A 313 16.92 -1.52 9.52
N MET A 314 16.09 -1.80 8.52
CA MET A 314 15.79 -3.16 8.08
C MET A 314 17.04 -3.90 7.57
N ILE A 315 17.90 -3.23 6.80
CA ILE A 315 19.17 -3.79 6.31
C ILE A 315 20.10 -4.11 7.48
N ASN A 316 20.32 -3.17 8.38
CA ASN A 316 21.25 -3.34 9.51
C ASN A 316 20.76 -4.43 10.52
N GLU A 317 19.46 -4.56 10.69
CA GLU A 317 18.89 -5.64 11.53
C GLU A 317 19.10 -7.01 10.89
N ALA A 318 18.85 -7.13 9.58
CA ALA A 318 19.10 -8.37 8.85
C ALA A 318 20.59 -8.76 8.91
N ASP A 319 21.51 -7.84 8.64
CA ASP A 319 22.96 -8.06 8.76
C ASP A 319 23.36 -8.55 10.16
N SER A 320 22.71 -8.04 11.20
CA SER A 320 22.99 -8.44 12.57
C SER A 320 22.50 -9.84 12.88
N LEU A 321 21.25 -10.16 12.46
CA LEU A 321 20.62 -11.45 12.74
C LEU A 321 21.25 -12.61 11.99
N MET A 322 21.77 -12.37 10.77
CA MET A 322 22.46 -13.39 9.96
C MET A 322 23.70 -13.98 10.63
N ARG A 323 24.28 -13.27 11.61
CA ARG A 323 25.51 -13.70 12.32
C ARG A 323 25.22 -14.73 13.42
N TRP A 324 23.96 -14.95 13.76
CA TRP A 324 23.56 -15.79 14.86
C TRP A 324 22.80 -17.03 14.37
N ASP A 325 22.95 -18.12 15.11
CA ASP A 325 22.16 -19.35 14.87
C ASP A 325 20.77 -19.23 15.50
N ILE A 326 20.01 -18.28 14.98
CA ILE A 326 18.64 -18.00 15.39
C ILE A 326 17.72 -17.97 14.19
N HIS A 327 16.45 -18.22 14.43
CA HIS A 327 15.39 -18.05 13.44
C HIS A 327 14.21 -17.29 14.05
N GLY A 328 13.43 -16.60 13.22
CA GLY A 328 12.31 -15.80 13.71
C GLY A 328 11.96 -14.63 12.82
N ALA A 329 11.29 -13.62 13.38
CA ALA A 329 10.78 -12.49 12.62
C ALA A 329 10.90 -11.15 13.35
N SER A 330 11.20 -10.10 12.59
CA SER A 330 11.02 -8.70 12.99
C SER A 330 9.77 -8.14 12.33
N LEU A 331 8.72 -7.90 13.11
CA LEU A 331 7.40 -7.46 12.63
C LEU A 331 7.18 -6.00 12.99
N ARG A 332 6.96 -5.14 11.99
CA ARG A 332 6.73 -3.70 12.18
C ARG A 332 5.35 -3.30 11.70
N PHE A 333 4.63 -2.50 12.50
CA PHE A 333 3.24 -2.11 12.24
C PHE A 333 3.09 -0.59 12.19
N GLY A 334 2.57 -0.08 11.07
CA GLY A 334 2.45 1.35 10.84
C GLY A 334 1.36 1.73 9.84
N HIS A 335 1.73 2.49 8.81
CA HIS A 335 0.79 3.26 8.00
C HIS A 335 1.05 3.12 6.49
N GLU A 336 0.00 3.41 5.69
CA GLU A 336 0.07 3.53 4.23
C GLU A 336 1.06 4.60 3.77
N THR A 337 1.19 5.68 4.53
CA THR A 337 2.15 6.79 4.28
C THR A 337 3.61 6.39 4.47
N VAL A 338 3.86 5.16 4.92
CA VAL A 338 5.19 4.53 4.99
C VAL A 338 5.34 3.44 3.93
N ILE A 339 4.33 2.57 3.78
CA ILE A 339 4.39 1.46 2.81
C ILE A 339 4.53 1.97 1.38
N LEU A 340 3.69 2.92 0.95
CA LEU A 340 3.73 3.41 -0.43
C LEU A 340 5.10 4.01 -0.79
N PRO A 341 5.63 5.00 -0.05
CA PRO A 341 6.94 5.53 -0.38
C PRO A 341 8.08 4.52 -0.18
N LEU A 342 7.95 3.51 0.69
CA LEU A 342 8.93 2.42 0.80
C LEU A 342 8.92 1.53 -0.45
N VAL A 343 7.74 1.16 -0.96
CA VAL A 343 7.59 0.42 -2.22
C VAL A 343 8.19 1.21 -3.39
N CYS A 344 7.94 2.51 -3.46
CA CYS A 344 8.55 3.38 -4.46
C CYS A 344 10.08 3.47 -4.30
N LEU A 345 10.60 3.65 -3.09
CA LEU A 345 12.05 3.70 -2.82
C LEU A 345 12.77 2.41 -3.23
N LEU A 346 12.12 1.27 -2.97
CA LEU A 346 12.60 -0.06 -3.38
C LEU A 346 12.40 -0.33 -4.89
N GLY A 347 11.56 0.42 -5.59
CA GLY A 347 11.22 0.19 -6.99
C GLY A 347 10.47 -1.12 -7.21
N ILE A 348 9.79 -1.64 -6.19
CA ILE A 348 9.03 -2.90 -6.28
C ILE A 348 8.04 -2.81 -7.43
N ASN A 349 8.08 -3.78 -8.34
CA ASN A 349 7.17 -3.91 -9.49
C ASN A 349 7.07 -2.64 -10.35
N GLY A 350 8.15 -1.83 -10.43
CA GLY A 350 8.19 -0.60 -11.24
C GLY A 350 7.51 0.61 -10.59
N PHE A 351 7.23 0.58 -9.29
CA PHE A 351 6.65 1.73 -8.58
C PHE A 351 7.61 2.92 -8.39
N ASP A 352 8.86 2.80 -8.83
CA ASP A 352 9.82 3.91 -8.94
C ASP A 352 9.63 4.77 -10.20
N PHE A 353 8.56 4.55 -10.96
CA PHE A 353 8.19 5.32 -12.13
C PHE A 353 8.12 6.82 -11.86
N GLN A 354 8.72 7.62 -12.77
CA GLN A 354 8.85 9.07 -12.66
C GLN A 354 8.17 9.76 -13.84
N THR A 355 7.27 10.69 -13.55
CA THR A 355 6.60 11.48 -14.58
C THR A 355 6.09 12.81 -14.04
N MET A 356 5.89 13.79 -14.94
CA MET A 356 5.08 14.99 -14.69
C MET A 356 3.65 14.82 -15.21
N ASP A 357 3.41 13.81 -16.07
CA ASP A 357 2.10 13.52 -16.67
C ASP A 357 1.28 12.59 -15.78
N LEU A 358 0.28 13.14 -15.10
CA LEU A 358 -0.59 12.38 -14.19
C LEU A 358 -1.49 11.39 -14.94
N ALA A 359 -1.79 11.62 -16.22
CA ALA A 359 -2.57 10.69 -17.03
C ALA A 359 -1.77 9.43 -17.41
N ALA A 360 -0.43 9.51 -17.44
CA ALA A 360 0.42 8.37 -17.74
C ALA A 360 0.43 7.29 -16.63
N LEU A 361 0.04 7.63 -15.40
CA LEU A 361 0.09 6.72 -14.24
C LEU A 361 -0.71 5.43 -14.45
N GLU A 362 -1.91 5.55 -15.01
CA GLU A 362 -2.78 4.41 -15.27
C GLU A 362 -2.14 3.43 -16.26
N ASN A 363 -1.61 3.94 -17.38
CA ASN A 363 -1.00 3.14 -18.45
C ASN A 363 0.30 2.45 -18.02
N HIS A 364 1.03 3.03 -17.07
CA HIS A 364 2.22 2.44 -16.48
C HIS A 364 1.95 1.46 -15.34
N GLY A 365 0.69 1.24 -14.99
CA GLY A 365 0.33 0.35 -13.89
C GLY A 365 0.69 0.90 -12.51
N TRP A 366 0.94 2.21 -12.38
CA TRP A 366 1.17 2.84 -11.09
C TRP A 366 -0.17 3.03 -10.35
N TRP A 367 -0.65 1.96 -9.72
CA TRP A 367 -1.96 1.88 -9.07
C TRP A 367 -1.80 1.71 -7.56
N ALA A 368 -1.79 2.83 -6.86
CA ALA A 368 -1.54 2.87 -5.42
C ALA A 368 -2.47 1.95 -4.62
N CYS A 369 -3.71 1.75 -5.05
CA CYS A 369 -4.67 0.85 -4.38
C CYS A 369 -4.20 -0.61 -4.30
N LEU A 370 -3.31 -1.07 -5.18
CA LEU A 370 -2.72 -2.41 -5.14
C LEU A 370 -1.55 -2.52 -4.15
N VAL A 371 -0.92 -1.39 -3.82
CA VAL A 371 0.23 -1.33 -2.90
C VAL A 371 -0.22 -1.33 -1.45
N PHE A 372 -1.21 -0.48 -1.12
CA PHE A 372 -1.55 -0.18 0.26
C PHE A 372 -3.01 -0.49 0.68
N PRO A 373 -3.65 -1.61 0.28
CA PRO A 373 -4.93 -1.93 0.92
C PRO A 373 -4.81 -1.92 2.44
N MET A 374 -5.91 -1.92 3.16
CA MET A 374 -5.87 -2.09 4.62
C MET A 374 -5.12 -3.38 4.98
N ALA A 375 -4.29 -3.36 6.01
CA ALA A 375 -3.40 -4.45 6.42
C ALA A 375 -2.31 -4.83 5.39
N SER A 376 -2.06 -3.97 4.38
CA SER A 376 -0.98 -4.20 3.42
C SER A 376 0.36 -4.43 4.12
N ASN A 377 1.24 -5.20 3.49
CA ASN A 377 2.53 -5.54 4.07
C ASN A 377 3.59 -5.82 3.01
N ILE A 378 4.84 -5.60 3.42
CA ILE A 378 6.05 -6.01 2.72
C ILE A 378 6.75 -7.01 3.60
N GLN A 379 7.19 -8.14 3.03
CA GLN A 379 7.95 -9.18 3.74
C GLN A 379 9.21 -9.48 2.94
N PHE A 380 10.36 -9.39 3.60
CA PHE A 380 11.62 -9.94 3.12
C PHE A 380 11.83 -11.29 3.80
N VAL A 381 11.79 -12.37 3.05
CA VAL A 381 11.95 -13.73 3.55
C VAL A 381 13.35 -14.21 3.20
N PHE A 382 14.16 -14.49 4.19
CA PHE A 382 15.59 -14.83 4.05
C PHE A 382 15.82 -16.33 4.16
N TYR A 383 16.74 -16.84 3.33
CA TYR A 383 17.06 -18.25 3.21
C TYR A 383 18.57 -18.47 3.34
N ARG A 384 18.96 -19.55 4.01
CA ARG A 384 20.33 -20.04 4.13
C ARG A 384 20.36 -21.56 4.15
N GLU A 385 21.50 -22.18 3.84
CA GLU A 385 21.72 -23.60 4.05
C GLU A 385 21.99 -23.90 5.54
N ASN A 386 22.86 -23.11 6.13
CA ASN A 386 23.27 -23.19 7.54
C ASN A 386 23.96 -21.89 7.96
N LEU A 387 24.46 -21.82 9.20
CA LEU A 387 25.12 -20.62 9.72
C LEU A 387 26.42 -20.22 8.99
N ALA A 388 27.09 -21.17 8.37
CA ALA A 388 28.33 -20.93 7.62
C ALA A 388 28.06 -20.46 6.17
N ASP A 389 26.81 -20.49 5.72
CA ASP A 389 26.41 -20.05 4.40
C ASP A 389 26.70 -18.54 4.22
N LYS A 390 27.53 -18.22 3.22
CA LYS A 390 27.91 -16.86 2.87
C LYS A 390 27.02 -16.25 1.79
N ASP A 391 26.28 -17.09 1.10
CA ASP A 391 25.38 -16.71 0.03
C ASP A 391 23.93 -16.67 0.54
N ILE A 392 23.62 -15.77 1.47
CA ILE A 392 22.26 -15.54 1.91
C ILE A 392 21.43 -14.98 0.76
N VAL A 393 20.31 -15.65 0.48
CA VAL A 393 19.35 -15.19 -0.52
C VAL A 393 18.03 -14.84 0.14
N PHE A 394 17.24 -14.00 -0.51
CA PHE A 394 15.92 -13.62 -0.01
C PHE A 394 14.94 -13.41 -1.16
N LYS A 395 13.65 -13.42 -0.87
CA LYS A 395 12.60 -12.92 -1.76
C LYS A 395 11.80 -11.83 -1.09
N VAL A 396 11.19 -10.97 -1.89
CA VAL A 396 10.28 -9.92 -1.45
C VAL A 396 8.84 -10.32 -1.74
N LEU A 397 7.98 -10.16 -0.75
CA LEU A 397 6.53 -10.26 -0.93
C LEU A 397 5.89 -8.90 -0.71
N LEU A 398 5.03 -8.48 -1.63
CA LEU A 398 4.11 -7.36 -1.46
C LEU A 398 2.69 -7.92 -1.31
N ASN A 399 2.05 -7.65 -0.18
CA ASN A 399 0.74 -8.20 0.13
C ASN A 399 0.68 -9.73 -0.02
N GLU A 400 1.72 -10.41 0.46
CA GLU A 400 1.89 -11.87 0.44
C GLU A 400 2.05 -12.49 -0.97
N GLN A 401 2.27 -11.67 -2.02
CA GLN A 401 2.59 -12.10 -3.39
C GLN A 401 4.05 -11.80 -3.70
N GLU A 402 4.72 -12.70 -4.46
CA GLU A 402 6.09 -12.45 -4.92
C GLU A 402 6.18 -11.16 -5.74
N ALA A 403 7.18 -10.36 -5.44
CA ALA A 403 7.38 -9.06 -6.05
C ALA A 403 8.80 -8.93 -6.60
N MET A 404 8.95 -8.12 -7.65
CA MET A 404 10.22 -7.91 -8.33
C MET A 404 10.89 -6.62 -7.87
N LEU A 405 12.22 -6.68 -7.71
CA LEU A 405 13.07 -5.52 -7.44
C LEU A 405 13.80 -5.10 -8.73
N PRO A 406 14.18 -3.81 -8.89
CA PRO A 406 14.89 -3.32 -10.07
C PRO A 406 16.40 -3.62 -10.04
N ILE A 407 16.82 -4.69 -9.36
CA ILE A 407 18.21 -5.14 -9.32
C ILE A 407 18.35 -6.46 -10.08
N PRO A 408 19.48 -6.69 -10.78
CA PRO A 408 19.69 -7.96 -11.49
C PRO A 408 19.74 -9.13 -10.52
N THR A 409 19.27 -10.28 -10.97
CA THR A 409 19.42 -11.56 -10.28
C THR A 409 19.42 -12.69 -11.28
N ASP A 410 20.18 -13.74 -11.03
CA ASP A 410 20.24 -14.99 -11.79
C ASP A 410 19.32 -16.08 -11.21
N ILE A 411 18.69 -15.82 -10.06
CA ILE A 411 17.85 -16.74 -9.29
C ILE A 411 16.41 -16.22 -9.05
N ALA A 412 15.86 -15.42 -9.95
CA ALA A 412 14.51 -14.87 -9.80
C ALA A 412 13.46 -15.95 -9.39
N PRO A 413 12.56 -15.65 -8.44
CA PRO A 413 12.26 -14.38 -7.77
C PRO A 413 13.11 -14.10 -6.53
N TYR A 414 14.23 -14.79 -6.37
CA TYR A 414 15.19 -14.59 -5.28
C TYR A 414 16.26 -13.59 -5.68
N TYR A 415 16.89 -13.00 -4.67
CA TYR A 415 17.98 -12.02 -4.81
C TYR A 415 19.08 -12.36 -3.83
N HIS A 416 20.35 -12.15 -4.21
CA HIS A 416 21.48 -12.22 -3.30
C HIS A 416 21.44 -11.04 -2.34
N TRP A 417 21.59 -11.33 -1.04
CA TRP A 417 21.52 -10.28 -0.03
C TRP A 417 22.64 -9.24 -0.15
N CYS A 418 23.85 -9.65 -0.52
CA CYS A 418 24.98 -8.75 -0.74
C CYS A 418 24.67 -7.69 -1.80
N ASP A 419 24.06 -8.07 -2.93
CA ASP A 419 23.76 -7.16 -4.04
C ASP A 419 22.67 -6.16 -3.66
N PHE A 420 21.62 -6.65 -2.98
CA PHE A 420 20.55 -5.79 -2.44
C PHE A 420 21.12 -4.76 -1.46
N ARG A 421 21.92 -5.23 -0.51
CA ARG A 421 22.52 -4.41 0.53
C ARG A 421 23.41 -3.30 -0.06
N GLU A 422 24.31 -3.65 -0.96
CA GLU A 422 25.20 -2.71 -1.62
C GLU A 422 24.42 -1.67 -2.42
N TYR A 423 23.47 -2.10 -3.25
CA TYR A 423 22.66 -1.22 -4.08
C TYR A 423 21.86 -0.21 -3.26
N TYR A 424 21.13 -0.67 -2.24
CA TYR A 424 20.23 0.23 -1.50
C TYR A 424 20.96 1.09 -0.48
N LEU A 425 22.05 0.63 0.14
CA LEU A 425 22.87 1.49 0.99
C LEU A 425 23.50 2.60 0.16
N LYS A 426 24.08 2.27 -1.01
CA LYS A 426 24.62 3.27 -1.93
C LYS A 426 23.55 4.28 -2.36
N LYS A 427 22.35 3.83 -2.76
CA LYS A 427 21.23 4.70 -3.15
C LYS A 427 20.84 5.68 -2.04
N ILE A 428 20.84 5.23 -0.78
CA ILE A 428 20.54 6.08 0.38
C ILE A 428 21.69 7.05 0.66
N ASP A 429 22.94 6.58 0.65
CA ASP A 429 24.14 7.39 0.93
C ASP A 429 24.33 8.49 -0.12
N ASP A 430 24.14 8.18 -1.40
CA ASP A 430 24.17 9.15 -2.50
C ASP A 430 23.14 10.26 -2.29
N TYR A 431 21.90 9.90 -1.92
CA TYR A 431 20.85 10.88 -1.62
C TYR A 431 21.21 11.78 -0.41
N GLU A 432 21.74 11.20 0.67
CA GLU A 432 22.13 11.94 1.87
C GLU A 432 23.31 12.88 1.59
N ALA A 433 24.27 12.48 0.76
CA ALA A 433 25.40 13.30 0.33
C ALA A 433 24.94 14.51 -0.50
N LEU A 434 24.06 14.30 -1.49
CA LEU A 434 23.49 15.38 -2.30
C LEU A 434 22.72 16.39 -1.45
N ARG A 435 21.98 15.91 -0.48
CA ARG A 435 21.20 16.75 0.44
C ARG A 435 22.10 17.59 1.36
N SER A 436 23.19 17.02 1.85
CA SER A 436 24.17 17.71 2.70
C SER A 436 24.90 18.83 1.94
N SER A 437 25.25 18.62 0.68
CA SER A 437 25.89 19.61 -0.18
C SER A 437 24.95 20.79 -0.51
N SER A 438 23.64 20.56 -0.64
CA SER A 438 22.66 21.60 -0.93
C SER A 438 22.30 22.49 0.26
N THR A 439 22.66 22.10 1.48
CA THR A 439 22.40 22.86 2.72
C THR A 439 23.58 23.72 3.17
N GLN A 440 24.76 23.61 2.53
CA GLN A 440 25.87 24.54 2.79
C GLN A 440 25.59 25.89 2.11
N PRO A 441 25.67 27.02 2.83
CA PRO A 441 25.56 28.34 2.20
C PRO A 441 26.68 28.53 1.18
N PRO A 442 26.45 29.20 0.04
CA PRO A 442 27.47 29.50 -0.93
C PRO A 442 28.51 30.44 -0.31
N GLY A 443 29.73 29.93 -0.16
CA GLY A 443 30.94 30.75 0.09
C GLY A 443 31.35 30.96 1.53
N THR A 444 32.08 29.98 2.08
CA THR A 444 33.26 30.27 2.91
C THR A 444 34.39 29.37 2.40
N ASN A 445 35.06 29.84 1.37
CA ASN A 445 36.42 29.35 1.10
C ASN A 445 37.36 29.96 2.15
N PRO A 446 38.32 29.17 2.70
CA PRO A 446 39.28 29.61 3.66
C PRO A 446 40.29 30.65 3.08
#